data_5b423848d97f0a0d4eb6fcd895e9c8a5
#
_entry.id   5b423848d97f0a0d4eb6fcd895e9c8a5
#
_cell.length_a   1.000
_cell.length_b   1.000
_cell.length_c   1.000
_cell.angle_alpha   90.00
_cell.angle_beta   90.00
_cell.angle_gamma   90.00
#
_symmetry.space_group_name_H-M   'P 1'
#
loop_
_entity.id
_entity.type
_entity.pdbx_description
1 polymer ?
#
loop_
_entity_poly.entity_id
_entity_poly.type
_entity_poly.pdbx_seq_one_letter_code
_entity_poly.pdbx_strand_id
1 'polypeptide(L)'
;MESVREFLRSVGLPGGDLHELPTSEKRFPDGAQYRVEIPSVEGPRVLAAVLEAADELDVTVHRLSQGSGVMLQTDAELAEMARVAAERPVEVSLFARPIAGWDTGAMARAAAGGVIAPRQRGTEQLVHCLSDVLRAAEAGFRSVLLTDLGALEMAAAMRGAGLLPADFQFKISVMMGAANPAAIRRIALLGADTYNVPTDLSLAQLAAIRAAVDIPLDIYVEAPDDVGGFVRHYEIAEIVRVAAPVYLKFGLRNAPDIYPSGGHLGELPALLGRERVRRARIGLDLLHRLDPDAVTSPLGAPGLAVPAVAGAAR
;
A
#
# COMPACT_ATOMS: atom_id res chain seq x y z
N MET A 1 -4.61 -23.23 27.05
CA MET A 1 -4.33 -22.72 25.67
C MET A 1 -5.34 -23.27 24.66
N GLU A 2 -5.69 -24.58 24.68
CA GLU A 2 -6.60 -25.14 23.65
C GLU A 2 -7.98 -24.47 23.67
N SER A 3 -8.57 -24.23 24.83
CA SER A 3 -9.85 -23.50 24.95
C SER A 3 -9.86 -22.11 24.27
N VAL A 4 -8.71 -21.41 24.27
CA VAL A 4 -8.57 -20.12 23.58
C VAL A 4 -8.51 -20.34 22.07
N ARG A 5 -7.80 -21.38 21.60
CA ARG A 5 -7.75 -21.73 20.17
C ARG A 5 -9.13 -22.13 19.63
N GLU A 6 -9.87 -22.91 20.41
CA GLU A 6 -11.26 -23.27 20.10
C GLU A 6 -12.17 -22.05 20.02
N PHE A 7 -12.03 -21.13 20.97
CA PHE A 7 -12.77 -19.87 20.93
C PHE A 7 -12.44 -19.05 19.69
N LEU A 8 -11.15 -18.91 19.31
CA LEU A 8 -10.77 -18.21 18.06
C LEU A 8 -11.43 -18.87 16.83
N ARG A 9 -11.42 -20.20 16.75
CA ARG A 9 -12.10 -20.92 15.67
C ARG A 9 -13.61 -20.67 15.66
N SER A 10 -14.24 -20.64 16.83
CA SER A 10 -15.69 -20.41 16.94
C SER A 10 -16.15 -19.03 16.46
N VAL A 11 -15.24 -18.04 16.48
CA VAL A 11 -15.51 -16.70 15.96
C VAL A 11 -14.94 -16.48 14.53
N GLY A 12 -14.58 -17.57 13.85
CA GLY A 12 -14.14 -17.56 12.45
C GLY A 12 -12.71 -17.05 12.25
N LEU A 13 -11.84 -17.26 13.23
CA LEU A 13 -10.41 -16.96 13.14
C LEU A 13 -9.59 -18.26 13.17
N PRO A 14 -8.38 -18.28 12.58
CA PRO A 14 -7.44 -19.38 12.79
C PRO A 14 -7.11 -19.54 14.27
N GLY A 15 -7.02 -20.79 14.73
CA GLY A 15 -6.66 -21.12 16.11
C GLY A 15 -5.16 -21.00 16.41
N GLY A 16 -4.34 -20.68 15.40
CA GLY A 16 -2.89 -20.52 15.48
C GLY A 16 -2.33 -20.13 14.12
N ASP A 17 -1.00 -19.94 14.04
CA ASP A 17 -0.32 -19.74 12.77
C ASP A 17 -0.45 -21.02 11.92
N LEU A 18 -0.59 -20.86 10.60
CA LEU A 18 -0.83 -21.97 9.68
C LEU A 18 0.50 -22.50 9.13
N HIS A 19 1.18 -23.31 9.94
CA HIS A 19 2.49 -23.88 9.61
C HIS A 19 2.43 -24.89 8.45
N GLU A 20 1.25 -25.41 8.12
CA GLU A 20 1.00 -26.26 6.95
C GLU A 20 1.07 -25.48 5.63
N LEU A 21 1.16 -24.15 5.71
CA LEU A 21 1.25 -23.22 4.60
C LEU A 21 0.22 -23.52 3.48
N PRO A 22 -1.08 -23.49 3.77
CA PRO A 22 -2.10 -23.78 2.76
C PRO A 22 -2.03 -22.77 1.61
N THR A 23 -2.22 -23.26 0.39
CA THR A 23 -2.33 -22.41 -0.79
C THR A 23 -3.60 -21.56 -0.71
N SER A 24 -3.49 -20.26 -0.97
CA SER A 24 -4.66 -19.38 -1.06
C SER A 24 -5.41 -19.61 -2.37
N GLU A 25 -6.72 -19.85 -2.27
CA GLU A 25 -7.63 -19.91 -3.41
C GLU A 25 -8.19 -18.53 -3.81
N LYS A 26 -7.94 -17.49 -3.01
CA LYS A 26 -8.44 -16.14 -3.25
C LYS A 26 -7.66 -15.48 -4.38
N ARG A 27 -8.35 -14.65 -5.15
CA ARG A 27 -7.80 -13.97 -6.34
C ARG A 27 -8.29 -12.53 -6.42
N PHE A 28 -7.60 -11.72 -7.20
CA PHE A 28 -8.14 -10.46 -7.69
C PHE A 28 -9.35 -10.69 -8.58
N PRO A 29 -10.22 -9.68 -8.85
CA PRO A 29 -11.43 -9.85 -9.66
C PRO A 29 -11.20 -10.39 -11.07
N ASP A 30 -9.99 -10.23 -11.61
CA ASP A 30 -9.54 -10.75 -12.90
C ASP A 30 -8.92 -12.15 -12.86
N GLY A 31 -8.90 -12.78 -11.68
CA GLY A 31 -8.33 -14.11 -11.47
C GLY A 31 -6.85 -14.12 -11.12
N ALA A 32 -6.17 -12.97 -11.12
CA ALA A 32 -4.75 -12.87 -10.82
C ALA A 32 -4.43 -13.13 -9.33
N GLN A 33 -3.22 -13.63 -9.09
CA GLN A 33 -2.68 -13.89 -7.76
C GLN A 33 -1.94 -12.69 -7.19
N TYR A 34 -1.22 -11.95 -8.04
CA TYR A 34 -0.38 -10.83 -7.61
C TYR A 34 -0.47 -9.61 -8.51
N ARG A 35 -0.12 -8.49 -7.94
CA ARG A 35 0.11 -7.19 -8.57
C ARG A 35 1.42 -6.59 -8.04
N VAL A 36 2.04 -5.70 -8.81
CA VAL A 36 3.29 -5.03 -8.42
C VAL A 36 3.01 -3.62 -7.94
N GLU A 37 3.62 -3.24 -6.81
CA GLU A 37 3.57 -1.88 -6.27
C GLU A 37 4.97 -1.30 -6.11
N ILE A 38 5.16 -0.06 -6.59
CA ILE A 38 6.37 0.74 -6.36
C ILE A 38 6.01 1.88 -5.38
N PRO A 39 6.59 1.87 -4.17
CA PRO A 39 6.37 2.93 -3.17
C PRO A 39 7.28 4.14 -3.41
N SER A 40 7.01 5.22 -2.66
CA SER A 40 7.84 6.42 -2.63
C SER A 40 7.91 7.17 -3.97
N VAL A 41 6.77 7.23 -4.65
CA VAL A 41 6.62 7.97 -5.90
C VAL A 41 6.16 9.39 -5.58
N GLU A 42 7.15 10.28 -5.43
CA GLU A 42 7.02 11.58 -4.78
C GLU A 42 6.84 12.74 -5.79
N GLY A 43 5.73 12.73 -6.50
CA GLY A 43 5.37 13.77 -7.46
C GLY A 43 5.52 13.38 -8.93
N PRO A 44 5.17 14.29 -9.88
CA PRO A 44 5.05 13.96 -11.30
C PRO A 44 6.35 13.46 -11.93
N ARG A 45 7.49 14.06 -11.56
CA ARG A 45 8.80 13.68 -12.12
C ARG A 45 9.21 12.26 -11.70
N VAL A 46 8.98 11.89 -10.44
CA VAL A 46 9.28 10.54 -9.95
C VAL A 46 8.33 9.53 -10.58
N LEU A 47 7.06 9.90 -10.75
CA LEU A 47 6.06 9.07 -11.44
C LEU A 47 6.50 8.77 -12.88
N ALA A 48 6.89 9.79 -13.65
CA ALA A 48 7.39 9.62 -15.01
C ALA A 48 8.61 8.68 -15.04
N ALA A 49 9.61 8.94 -14.19
CA ALA A 49 10.84 8.14 -14.13
C ALA A 49 10.58 6.65 -13.77
N VAL A 50 9.62 6.38 -12.91
CA VAL A 50 9.22 5.01 -12.54
C VAL A 50 8.51 4.31 -13.71
N LEU A 51 7.60 4.99 -14.40
CA LEU A 51 6.89 4.43 -15.55
C LEU A 51 7.84 4.17 -16.74
N GLU A 52 8.78 5.08 -17.01
CA GLU A 52 9.84 4.88 -18.00
C GLU A 52 10.70 3.66 -17.68
N ALA A 53 11.16 3.53 -16.42
CA ALA A 53 11.93 2.37 -15.98
C ALA A 53 11.11 1.07 -16.05
N ALA A 54 9.81 1.13 -15.82
CA ALA A 54 8.90 -0.01 -15.94
C ALA A 54 8.84 -0.51 -17.40
N ASP A 55 8.75 0.42 -18.36
CA ASP A 55 8.80 0.09 -19.80
C ASP A 55 10.17 -0.47 -20.20
N GLU A 56 11.28 0.18 -19.80
CA GLU A 56 12.64 -0.25 -20.12
C GLU A 56 12.97 -1.66 -19.59
N LEU A 57 12.42 -2.01 -18.42
CA LEU A 57 12.72 -3.27 -17.74
C LEU A 57 11.62 -4.33 -17.90
N ASP A 58 10.60 -4.06 -18.71
CA ASP A 58 9.45 -4.97 -18.92
C ASP A 58 8.82 -5.39 -17.57
N VAL A 59 8.46 -4.41 -16.72
CA VAL A 59 7.79 -4.60 -15.44
C VAL A 59 6.40 -4.00 -15.50
N THR A 60 5.37 -4.82 -15.38
CA THR A 60 4.00 -4.33 -15.22
C THR A 60 3.81 -3.79 -13.80
N VAL A 61 3.77 -2.46 -13.65
CA VAL A 61 3.52 -1.79 -12.38
C VAL A 61 2.04 -1.44 -12.29
N HIS A 62 1.35 -1.95 -11.28
CA HIS A 62 -0.10 -1.79 -11.10
C HIS A 62 -0.46 -0.64 -10.17
N ARG A 63 0.39 -0.40 -9.16
CA ARG A 63 0.18 0.64 -8.15
C ARG A 63 1.46 1.40 -7.86
N LEU A 64 1.31 2.72 -7.72
CA LEU A 64 2.32 3.63 -7.21
C LEU A 64 1.82 4.23 -5.90
N SER A 65 2.65 4.28 -4.86
CA SER A 65 2.26 4.93 -3.61
C SER A 65 3.22 6.04 -3.21
N GLN A 66 2.63 7.17 -2.83
CA GLN A 66 3.34 8.36 -2.38
C GLN A 66 3.46 8.35 -0.86
N GLY A 67 4.51 8.92 -0.29
CA GLY A 67 4.78 8.90 1.15
C GLY A 67 4.87 10.28 1.81
N SER A 68 5.12 11.35 1.05
CA SER A 68 5.28 12.71 1.61
C SER A 68 3.97 13.35 2.07
N GLY A 69 2.86 13.01 1.44
CA GLY A 69 1.53 13.51 1.77
C GLY A 69 0.91 14.37 0.68
N VAL A 70 -0.41 14.32 0.56
CA VAL A 70 -1.21 15.15 -0.37
C VAL A 70 -0.92 16.63 -0.14
N MET A 71 -0.80 17.04 1.13
CA MET A 71 -0.56 18.43 1.53
C MET A 71 0.74 19.04 0.98
N LEU A 72 1.69 18.22 0.52
CA LEU A 72 2.97 18.69 -0.03
C LEU A 72 3.02 18.69 -1.56
N GLN A 73 1.91 18.49 -2.21
CA GLN A 73 1.76 18.61 -3.66
C GLN A 73 0.94 19.84 -4.00
N THR A 74 1.34 20.58 -5.01
CA THR A 74 0.51 21.63 -5.60
C THR A 74 -0.67 21.01 -6.38
N ASP A 75 -1.71 21.79 -6.64
CA ASP A 75 -2.85 21.31 -7.44
C ASP A 75 -2.42 20.95 -8.87
N ALA A 76 -1.45 21.65 -9.43
CA ALA A 76 -0.89 21.34 -10.74
C ALA A 76 -0.14 19.98 -10.76
N GLU A 77 0.63 19.69 -9.71
CA GLU A 77 1.31 18.39 -9.57
C GLU A 77 0.31 17.24 -9.39
N LEU A 78 -0.72 17.44 -8.58
CA LEU A 78 -1.80 16.45 -8.42
C LEU A 78 -2.53 16.20 -9.74
N ALA A 79 -2.89 17.26 -10.46
CA ALA A 79 -3.57 17.14 -11.76
C ALA A 79 -2.70 16.40 -12.80
N GLU A 80 -1.41 16.70 -12.86
CA GLU A 80 -0.47 16.03 -13.77
C GLU A 80 -0.29 14.55 -13.41
N MET A 81 -0.10 14.21 -12.12
CA MET A 81 -0.01 12.82 -11.68
C MET A 81 -1.29 12.03 -12.01
N ALA A 82 -2.46 12.63 -11.76
CA ALA A 82 -3.74 11.98 -12.05
C ALA A 82 -3.91 11.74 -13.55
N ARG A 83 -3.56 12.73 -14.39
CA ARG A 83 -3.61 12.62 -15.85
C ARG A 83 -2.71 11.50 -16.37
N VAL A 84 -1.46 11.49 -15.98
CA VAL A 84 -0.48 10.47 -16.42
C VAL A 84 -0.91 9.07 -15.96
N ALA A 85 -1.38 8.95 -14.72
CA ALA A 85 -1.82 7.68 -14.17
C ALA A 85 -3.12 7.16 -14.84
N ALA A 86 -4.02 8.05 -15.29
CA ALA A 86 -5.19 7.67 -16.06
C ALA A 86 -4.83 7.20 -17.49
N GLU A 87 -3.88 7.87 -18.14
CA GLU A 87 -3.39 7.49 -19.48
C GLU A 87 -2.63 6.16 -19.49
N ARG A 88 -1.93 5.85 -18.40
CA ARG A 88 -1.14 4.63 -18.22
C ARG A 88 -1.86 3.55 -17.38
N PRO A 89 -3.15 3.53 -17.28
CA PRO A 89 -4.11 2.92 -16.36
C PRO A 89 -3.47 2.25 -15.13
N VAL A 90 -2.75 3.06 -14.31
CA VAL A 90 -2.08 2.64 -13.08
C VAL A 90 -2.75 3.30 -11.87
N GLU A 91 -2.89 2.56 -10.78
CA GLU A 91 -3.36 3.12 -9.50
C GLU A 91 -2.28 4.02 -8.88
N VAL A 92 -2.69 5.19 -8.39
CA VAL A 92 -1.84 6.04 -7.55
C VAL A 92 -2.52 6.24 -6.20
N SER A 93 -1.88 5.76 -5.14
CA SER A 93 -2.36 5.91 -3.77
C SER A 93 -1.58 7.03 -3.07
N LEU A 94 -2.24 8.15 -2.81
CA LEU A 94 -1.65 9.29 -2.14
C LEU A 94 -1.77 9.17 -0.62
N PHE A 95 -0.72 9.52 0.11
CA PHE A 95 -0.73 9.45 1.55
C PHE A 95 -1.48 10.64 2.15
N ALA A 96 -2.62 10.41 2.80
CA ALA A 96 -3.23 11.36 3.72
C ALA A 96 -2.46 11.30 5.04
N ARG A 97 -1.29 11.96 5.05
CA ARG A 97 -0.25 11.77 6.06
C ARG A 97 -0.63 12.43 7.38
N PRO A 98 -0.40 11.75 8.53
CA PRO A 98 -0.46 12.39 9.84
C PRO A 98 0.57 13.52 9.95
N ILE A 99 0.15 14.68 10.44
CA ILE A 99 1.02 15.84 10.63
C ILE A 99 2.02 15.59 11.76
N ALA A 100 1.63 14.83 12.78
CA ALA A 100 2.43 14.58 13.98
C ALA A 100 3.83 14.00 13.70
N GLY A 101 4.03 13.26 12.62
CA GLY A 101 5.34 12.74 12.20
C GLY A 101 6.34 13.84 11.80
N TRP A 102 5.84 15.01 11.41
CA TRP A 102 6.64 16.17 10.99
C TRP A 102 6.48 17.38 11.89
N ASP A 103 5.63 17.27 12.89
CA ASP A 103 5.34 18.34 13.86
C ASP A 103 6.44 18.40 14.94
N THR A 104 6.44 19.48 15.69
CA THR A 104 7.31 19.70 16.84
C THR A 104 6.82 19.01 18.11
N GLY A 105 5.79 18.18 18.01
CA GLY A 105 5.20 17.45 19.14
C GLY A 105 6.24 16.56 19.84
N ALA A 106 6.27 16.60 21.19
CA ALA A 106 7.24 15.86 22.00
C ALA A 106 7.23 14.35 21.70
N MET A 107 6.06 13.78 21.44
CA MET A 107 5.91 12.34 21.13
C MET A 107 6.57 11.93 19.81
N ALA A 108 6.55 12.79 18.79
CA ALA A 108 7.22 12.49 17.52
C ALA A 108 8.75 12.37 17.66
N ARG A 109 9.31 13.01 18.68
CA ARG A 109 10.76 13.04 18.98
C ARG A 109 11.19 12.07 20.08
N ALA A 110 10.25 11.45 20.77
CA ALA A 110 10.56 10.42 21.78
C ALA A 110 11.02 9.12 21.11
N ALA A 111 11.79 8.30 21.80
CA ALA A 111 12.23 7.00 21.30
C ALA A 111 11.06 6.09 20.86
N ALA A 112 9.93 6.15 21.58
CA ALA A 112 8.69 5.44 21.23
C ALA A 112 7.83 6.21 20.19
N GLY A 113 8.20 7.41 19.79
CA GLY A 113 7.40 8.30 18.96
C GLY A 113 7.16 7.77 17.56
N GLY A 114 8.12 7.03 17.00
CA GLY A 114 7.98 6.39 15.70
C GLY A 114 6.79 5.41 15.61
N VAL A 115 6.39 4.83 16.74
CA VAL A 115 5.25 3.90 16.81
C VAL A 115 3.90 4.64 16.86
N ILE A 116 3.83 5.79 17.52
CA ILE A 116 2.58 6.53 17.77
C ILE A 116 2.44 7.80 16.94
N ALA A 117 3.53 8.32 16.37
CA ALA A 117 3.50 9.51 15.52
C ALA A 117 2.57 9.37 14.29
N PRO A 118 2.47 8.19 13.62
CA PRO A 118 1.56 8.01 12.48
C PRO A 118 0.08 7.90 12.89
N ARG A 119 -0.39 8.77 13.77
CA ARG A 119 -1.80 8.85 14.21
C ARG A 119 -2.29 10.29 14.15
N GLN A 120 -3.57 10.47 13.86
CA GLN A 120 -4.19 11.77 13.95
C GLN A 120 -4.40 12.15 15.42
N ARG A 121 -3.90 13.30 15.83
CA ARG A 121 -3.95 13.76 17.22
C ARG A 121 -5.00 14.85 17.36
N GLY A 122 -6.08 14.52 18.05
CA GLY A 122 -7.21 15.42 18.20
C GLY A 122 -8.03 15.61 16.94
N THR A 123 -9.07 16.41 17.01
CA THR A 123 -10.03 16.61 15.91
C THR A 123 -9.44 17.41 14.75
N GLU A 124 -8.61 18.42 15.01
CA GLU A 124 -8.06 19.27 13.95
C GLU A 124 -7.16 18.50 12.97
N GLN A 125 -6.30 17.60 13.48
CA GLN A 125 -5.50 16.75 12.61
C GLN A 125 -6.35 15.75 11.81
N LEU A 126 -7.43 15.24 12.41
CA LEU A 126 -8.38 14.41 11.68
C LEU A 126 -9.08 15.20 10.56
N VAL A 127 -9.51 16.44 10.83
CA VAL A 127 -10.09 17.34 9.82
C VAL A 127 -9.10 17.58 8.69
N HIS A 128 -7.83 17.89 8.98
CA HIS A 128 -6.81 18.11 7.96
C HIS A 128 -6.58 16.85 7.11
N CYS A 129 -6.49 15.67 7.75
CA CYS A 129 -6.35 14.39 7.04
C CYS A 129 -7.52 14.13 6.09
N LEU A 130 -8.76 14.31 6.56
CA LEU A 130 -9.96 14.10 5.74
C LEU A 130 -10.11 15.15 4.64
N SER A 131 -9.63 16.39 4.87
CA SER A 131 -9.55 17.43 3.84
C SER A 131 -8.56 17.04 2.73
N ASP A 132 -7.41 16.43 3.08
CA ASP A 132 -6.47 15.88 2.10
C ASP A 132 -7.08 14.72 1.30
N VAL A 133 -7.90 13.87 1.93
CA VAL A 133 -8.65 12.80 1.23
C VAL A 133 -9.63 13.39 0.20
N LEU A 134 -10.38 14.43 0.58
CA LEU A 134 -11.29 15.13 -0.34
C LEU A 134 -10.51 15.77 -1.50
N ARG A 135 -9.43 16.48 -1.21
CA ARG A 135 -8.59 17.11 -2.22
C ARG A 135 -8.01 16.11 -3.22
N ALA A 136 -7.59 14.92 -2.75
CA ALA A 136 -7.16 13.84 -3.63
C ALA A 136 -8.30 13.37 -4.55
N ALA A 137 -9.50 13.18 -4.00
CA ALA A 137 -10.66 12.78 -4.79
C ALA A 137 -11.07 13.84 -5.83
N GLU A 138 -11.04 15.12 -5.47
CA GLU A 138 -11.29 16.27 -6.36
C GLU A 138 -10.28 16.35 -7.50
N ALA A 139 -9.00 16.05 -7.23
CA ALA A 139 -7.95 15.97 -8.25
C ALA A 139 -8.09 14.74 -9.17
N GLY A 140 -9.07 13.87 -8.93
CA GLY A 140 -9.37 12.70 -9.76
C GLY A 140 -8.83 11.38 -9.23
N PHE A 141 -8.05 11.35 -8.16
CA PHE A 141 -7.56 10.10 -7.58
C PHE A 141 -8.70 9.25 -7.02
N ARG A 142 -8.45 7.94 -6.96
CA ARG A 142 -9.40 6.94 -6.43
C ARG A 142 -8.79 6.11 -5.30
N SER A 143 -7.61 6.47 -4.80
CA SER A 143 -6.94 5.76 -3.70
C SER A 143 -6.16 6.71 -2.81
N VAL A 144 -6.26 6.49 -1.50
CA VAL A 144 -5.40 7.12 -0.49
C VAL A 144 -4.83 6.09 0.47
N LEU A 145 -3.64 6.40 1.01
CA LEU A 145 -2.97 5.64 2.05
C LEU A 145 -3.30 6.26 3.42
N LEU A 146 -3.77 5.44 4.35
CA LEU A 146 -4.13 5.84 5.71
C LEU A 146 -3.34 5.06 6.77
N THR A 147 -3.10 5.67 7.93
CA THR A 147 -2.39 5.07 9.08
C THR A 147 -3.22 5.07 10.36
N ASP A 148 -4.38 5.72 10.37
CA ASP A 148 -5.17 5.96 11.57
C ASP A 148 -6.56 5.33 11.46
N LEU A 149 -7.00 4.63 12.53
CA LEU A 149 -8.30 3.95 12.55
C LEU A 149 -9.47 4.91 12.46
N GLY A 150 -9.39 6.04 13.17
CA GLY A 150 -10.43 7.05 13.14
C GLY A 150 -10.54 7.72 11.78
N ALA A 151 -9.40 7.97 11.13
CA ALA A 151 -9.37 8.49 9.77
C ALA A 151 -9.99 7.49 8.77
N LEU A 152 -9.70 6.20 8.90
CA LEU A 152 -10.31 5.16 8.07
C LEU A 152 -11.83 5.10 8.26
N GLU A 153 -12.30 5.03 9.50
CA GLU A 153 -13.73 4.95 9.81
C GLU A 153 -14.48 6.16 9.26
N MET A 154 -13.94 7.37 9.46
CA MET A 154 -14.58 8.59 8.96
C MET A 154 -14.50 8.71 7.43
N ALA A 155 -13.39 8.35 6.79
CA ALA A 155 -13.29 8.33 5.33
C ALA A 155 -14.25 7.30 4.70
N ALA A 156 -14.42 6.13 5.32
CA ALA A 156 -15.41 5.13 4.89
C ALA A 156 -16.85 5.65 5.06
N ALA A 157 -17.15 6.36 6.16
CA ALA A 157 -18.43 7.03 6.34
C ALA A 157 -18.66 8.13 5.29
N MET A 158 -17.64 8.92 4.95
CA MET A 158 -17.70 9.93 3.87
C MET A 158 -17.98 9.28 2.51
N ARG A 159 -17.37 8.13 2.19
CA ARG A 159 -17.66 7.35 0.98
C ARG A 159 -19.13 6.86 1.00
N GLY A 160 -19.59 6.34 2.12
CA GLY A 160 -20.99 5.90 2.29
C GLY A 160 -22.02 7.05 2.20
N ALA A 161 -21.64 8.27 2.59
CA ALA A 161 -22.46 9.47 2.50
C ALA A 161 -22.40 10.16 1.11
N GLY A 162 -21.61 9.64 0.17
CA GLY A 162 -21.46 10.21 -1.17
C GLY A 162 -20.55 11.46 -1.25
N LEU A 163 -19.79 11.74 -0.19
CA LEU A 163 -18.78 12.81 -0.20
C LEU A 163 -17.50 12.39 -0.92
N LEU A 164 -17.27 11.10 -1.05
CA LEU A 164 -16.23 10.50 -1.87
C LEU A 164 -16.86 9.62 -2.95
N PRO A 165 -16.18 9.42 -4.09
CA PRO A 165 -16.62 8.46 -5.10
C PRO A 165 -16.87 7.06 -4.51
N ALA A 166 -17.88 6.35 -5.00
CA ALA A 166 -18.23 5.02 -4.48
C ALA A 166 -17.10 3.98 -4.69
N ASP A 167 -16.26 4.18 -5.71
CA ASP A 167 -15.10 3.37 -6.06
C ASP A 167 -13.80 3.84 -5.40
N PHE A 168 -13.87 4.83 -4.49
CA PHE A 168 -12.69 5.35 -3.79
C PHE A 168 -12.15 4.31 -2.79
N GLN A 169 -10.86 3.98 -2.86
CA GLN A 169 -10.23 2.93 -2.07
C GLN A 169 -9.35 3.48 -0.95
N PHE A 170 -9.38 2.78 0.19
CA PHE A 170 -8.55 3.05 1.35
C PHE A 170 -7.49 1.97 1.50
N LYS A 171 -6.27 2.29 1.10
CA LYS A 171 -5.08 1.50 1.36
C LYS A 171 -4.58 1.77 2.77
N ILE A 172 -4.25 0.73 3.51
CA ILE A 172 -3.74 0.89 4.89
C ILE A 172 -2.23 0.69 4.91
N SER A 173 -1.52 1.65 5.52
CA SER A 173 -0.06 1.65 5.62
C SER A 173 0.45 0.59 6.59
N VAL A 174 1.65 0.08 6.33
CA VAL A 174 2.43 -0.74 7.27
C VAL A 174 2.60 -0.08 8.64
N MET A 175 2.61 1.25 8.68
CA MET A 175 2.68 2.03 9.92
C MET A 175 1.44 1.90 10.82
N MET A 176 0.33 1.31 10.34
CA MET A 176 -0.81 0.93 11.19
C MET A 176 -0.41 -0.14 12.22
N GLY A 177 0.50 -1.04 11.86
CA GLY A 177 1.16 -1.97 12.76
C GLY A 177 0.32 -3.18 13.21
N ALA A 178 -0.91 -3.37 12.71
CA ALA A 178 -1.68 -4.57 13.03
C ALA A 178 -1.04 -5.80 12.38
N ALA A 179 -0.79 -6.85 13.19
CA ALA A 179 0.04 -7.99 12.82
C ALA A 179 -0.64 -9.35 13.07
N ASN A 180 -1.95 -9.37 13.31
CA ASN A 180 -2.69 -10.59 13.60
C ASN A 180 -4.04 -10.63 12.88
N PRO A 181 -4.61 -11.84 12.66
CA PRO A 181 -5.85 -12.02 11.92
C PRO A 181 -7.05 -11.21 12.46
N ALA A 182 -7.19 -11.09 13.77
CA ALA A 182 -8.33 -10.42 14.39
C ALA A 182 -8.29 -8.90 14.14
N ALA A 183 -7.11 -8.28 14.31
CA ALA A 183 -6.92 -6.85 14.12
C ALA A 183 -7.10 -6.45 12.63
N ILE A 184 -6.50 -7.22 11.71
CA ILE A 184 -6.59 -6.93 10.26
C ILE A 184 -8.02 -7.16 9.76
N ARG A 185 -8.72 -8.21 10.23
CA ARG A 185 -10.14 -8.41 9.94
C ARG A 185 -10.99 -7.23 10.42
N ARG A 186 -10.70 -6.68 11.61
CA ARG A 186 -11.42 -5.50 12.11
C ARG A 186 -11.18 -4.27 11.22
N ILE A 187 -9.96 -4.06 10.76
CA ILE A 187 -9.60 -2.97 9.85
C ILE A 187 -10.33 -3.12 8.51
N ALA A 188 -10.39 -4.33 7.96
CA ALA A 188 -11.14 -4.61 6.73
C ALA A 188 -12.64 -4.29 6.90
N LEU A 189 -13.24 -4.67 8.04
CA LEU A 189 -14.65 -4.36 8.36
C LEU A 189 -14.93 -2.87 8.57
N LEU A 190 -13.92 -2.06 8.90
CA LEU A 190 -14.03 -0.60 8.96
C LEU A 190 -13.98 0.07 7.58
N GLY A 191 -13.75 -0.69 6.51
CA GLY A 191 -13.81 -0.18 5.14
C GLY A 191 -12.46 -0.12 4.42
N ALA A 192 -11.40 -0.72 4.96
CA ALA A 192 -10.13 -0.85 4.25
C ALA A 192 -10.27 -1.74 3.01
N ASP A 193 -9.72 -1.31 1.90
CA ASP A 193 -9.74 -2.02 0.62
C ASP A 193 -8.46 -2.84 0.40
N THR A 194 -7.30 -2.43 0.93
CA THR A 194 -6.06 -3.22 1.00
C THR A 194 -5.31 -2.96 2.30
N TYR A 195 -4.48 -3.91 2.73
CA TYR A 195 -3.72 -3.80 3.97
C TYR A 195 -2.24 -4.14 3.78
N ASN A 196 -1.36 -3.17 4.10
CA ASN A 196 0.08 -3.41 4.10
C ASN A 196 0.50 -4.00 5.45
N VAL A 197 0.81 -5.29 5.47
CA VAL A 197 1.23 -6.02 6.66
C VAL A 197 2.64 -5.61 7.13
N PRO A 198 2.98 -5.79 8.43
CA PRO A 198 4.36 -5.69 8.89
C PRO A 198 5.33 -6.54 8.05
N THR A 199 6.55 -6.06 7.85
CA THR A 199 7.49 -6.57 6.84
C THR A 199 8.13 -7.92 7.22
N ASP A 200 8.13 -8.25 8.51
CA ASP A 200 8.83 -9.38 9.11
C ASP A 200 7.92 -10.58 9.48
N LEU A 201 6.66 -10.56 9.07
CA LEU A 201 5.76 -11.68 9.32
C LEU A 201 6.21 -12.94 8.58
N SER A 202 6.23 -14.08 9.29
CA SER A 202 6.52 -15.37 8.69
C SER A 202 5.42 -15.82 7.70
N LEU A 203 5.74 -16.75 6.81
CA LEU A 203 4.76 -17.33 5.88
C LEU A 203 3.55 -17.94 6.60
N ALA A 204 3.76 -18.59 7.75
CA ALA A 204 2.69 -19.17 8.56
C ALA A 204 1.75 -18.12 9.16
N GLN A 205 2.30 -16.96 9.57
CA GLN A 205 1.52 -15.82 10.03
C GLN A 205 0.75 -15.16 8.88
N LEU A 206 1.38 -15.00 7.71
CA LEU A 206 0.73 -14.50 6.50
C LEU A 206 -0.43 -15.40 6.06
N ALA A 207 -0.24 -16.72 6.06
CA ALA A 207 -1.29 -17.69 5.76
C ALA A 207 -2.47 -17.58 6.74
N ALA A 208 -2.20 -17.44 8.05
CA ALA A 208 -3.25 -17.25 9.06
C ALA A 208 -4.02 -15.93 8.85
N ILE A 209 -3.33 -14.84 8.51
CA ILE A 209 -3.97 -13.55 8.18
C ILE A 209 -4.82 -13.72 6.92
N ARG A 210 -4.29 -14.35 5.86
CA ARG A 210 -5.02 -14.57 4.61
C ARG A 210 -6.30 -15.40 4.81
N ALA A 211 -6.26 -16.37 5.69
CA ALA A 211 -7.45 -17.18 6.02
C ALA A 211 -8.58 -16.34 6.65
N ALA A 212 -8.24 -15.27 7.35
CA ALA A 212 -9.19 -14.44 8.11
C ALA A 212 -9.75 -13.24 7.34
N VAL A 213 -9.15 -12.85 6.21
CA VAL A 213 -9.55 -11.64 5.46
C VAL A 213 -9.63 -11.92 3.96
N ASP A 214 -10.43 -11.13 3.24
CA ASP A 214 -10.61 -11.25 1.78
C ASP A 214 -9.89 -10.13 1.01
N ILE A 215 -9.67 -8.97 1.64
CA ILE A 215 -8.98 -7.84 1.01
C ILE A 215 -7.55 -8.22 0.61
N PRO A 216 -7.00 -7.70 -0.48
CA PRO A 216 -5.61 -7.90 -0.86
C PRO A 216 -4.64 -7.49 0.27
N LEU A 217 -3.56 -8.24 0.42
CA LEU A 217 -2.46 -7.91 1.31
C LEU A 217 -1.34 -7.25 0.51
N ASP A 218 -0.80 -6.15 1.03
CA ASP A 218 0.39 -5.52 0.46
C ASP A 218 1.61 -6.03 1.25
N ILE A 219 2.56 -6.65 0.57
CA ILE A 219 3.69 -7.32 1.21
C ILE A 219 5.00 -6.81 0.61
N TYR A 220 5.86 -6.25 1.45
CA TYR A 220 7.20 -5.88 1.02
C TYR A 220 8.04 -7.14 0.73
N VAL A 221 8.51 -7.25 -0.51
CA VAL A 221 9.55 -8.20 -0.91
C VAL A 221 10.93 -7.66 -0.54
N GLU A 222 11.11 -6.35 -0.68
CA GLU A 222 12.23 -5.60 -0.11
C GLU A 222 11.68 -4.37 0.62
N ALA A 223 11.92 -4.27 1.91
CA ALA A 223 11.46 -3.17 2.76
C ALA A 223 12.56 -2.12 2.92
N PRO A 224 12.22 -0.81 2.94
CA PRO A 224 13.17 0.22 3.34
C PRO A 224 13.55 0.09 4.83
N ASP A 225 14.69 0.69 5.21
CA ASP A 225 15.26 0.52 6.55
C ASP A 225 14.38 1.10 7.67
N ASP A 226 13.62 2.15 7.40
CA ASP A 226 12.69 2.79 8.34
C ASP A 226 11.49 1.91 8.73
N VAL A 227 11.20 0.88 7.95
CA VAL A 227 10.20 -0.14 8.25
C VAL A 227 10.78 -1.55 8.37
N GLY A 228 12.04 -1.65 8.84
CA GLY A 228 12.71 -2.86 9.26
C GLY A 228 13.76 -3.42 8.30
N GLY A 229 13.88 -2.92 7.07
CA GLY A 229 14.93 -3.33 6.12
C GLY A 229 14.89 -4.82 5.73
N PHE A 230 13.74 -5.47 5.80
CA PHE A 230 13.61 -6.91 5.56
C PHE A 230 13.67 -7.20 4.05
N VAL A 231 14.48 -8.20 3.65
CA VAL A 231 14.67 -8.60 2.25
C VAL A 231 14.31 -10.08 2.13
N ARG A 232 13.31 -10.39 1.28
CA ARG A 232 12.74 -11.74 1.17
C ARG A 232 12.44 -12.19 -0.26
N HIS A 233 13.31 -11.84 -1.20
CA HIS A 233 13.15 -12.19 -2.61
C HIS A 233 12.99 -13.72 -2.80
N TYR A 234 13.72 -14.56 -2.05
CA TYR A 234 13.62 -16.01 -2.17
C TYR A 234 12.30 -16.61 -1.65
N GLU A 235 11.51 -15.83 -0.91
CA GLU A 235 10.18 -16.24 -0.46
C GLU A 235 9.06 -15.78 -1.40
N ILE A 236 9.38 -15.09 -2.51
CA ILE A 236 8.38 -14.40 -3.35
C ILE A 236 7.30 -15.35 -3.89
N ALA A 237 7.68 -16.55 -4.33
CA ALA A 237 6.73 -17.55 -4.82
C ALA A 237 5.82 -18.06 -3.70
N GLU A 238 6.37 -18.34 -2.53
CA GLU A 238 5.59 -18.76 -1.36
C GLU A 238 4.67 -17.65 -0.85
N ILE A 239 5.11 -16.39 -0.88
CA ILE A 239 4.26 -15.23 -0.56
C ILE A 239 3.05 -15.19 -1.51
N VAL A 240 3.26 -15.32 -2.82
CA VAL A 240 2.17 -15.38 -3.80
C VAL A 240 1.25 -16.54 -3.51
N ARG A 241 1.81 -17.73 -3.30
CA ARG A 241 1.04 -18.96 -3.07
C ARG A 241 0.16 -18.90 -1.81
N VAL A 242 0.72 -18.47 -0.66
CA VAL A 242 -0.01 -18.54 0.62
C VAL A 242 -0.87 -17.31 0.90
N ALA A 243 -0.56 -16.15 0.30
CA ALA A 243 -1.18 -14.88 0.66
C ALA A 243 -1.98 -14.21 -0.48
N ALA A 244 -2.09 -14.83 -1.67
CA ALA A 244 -2.90 -14.26 -2.76
C ALA A 244 -4.34 -13.93 -2.32
N PRO A 245 -4.94 -12.82 -2.83
CA PRO A 245 -4.36 -11.85 -3.73
C PRO A 245 -3.41 -10.89 -3.00
N VAL A 246 -2.23 -10.62 -3.59
CA VAL A 246 -1.21 -9.79 -2.97
C VAL A 246 -0.70 -8.69 -3.89
N TYR A 247 -0.35 -7.53 -3.32
CA TYR A 247 0.55 -6.59 -3.95
C TYR A 247 1.98 -6.88 -3.50
N LEU A 248 2.85 -7.27 -4.43
CA LEU A 248 4.28 -7.41 -4.21
C LEU A 248 4.91 -6.01 -4.24
N LYS A 249 5.42 -5.58 -3.10
CA LYS A 249 5.89 -4.22 -2.89
C LYS A 249 7.41 -4.19 -2.85
N PHE A 250 8.01 -3.37 -3.70
CA PHE A 250 9.45 -3.23 -3.83
C PHE A 250 9.90 -1.87 -3.32
N GLY A 251 10.29 -1.83 -2.05
CA GLY A 251 11.03 -0.73 -1.46
C GLY A 251 12.50 -0.80 -1.85
N LEU A 252 13.31 -0.05 -1.15
CA LEU A 252 14.76 -0.03 -1.37
C LEU A 252 15.46 0.04 -0.04
N ARG A 253 16.24 -0.99 0.26
CA ARG A 253 17.09 -1.00 1.44
C ARG A 253 18.34 -0.15 1.23
N ASN A 254 18.90 0.35 2.32
CA ASN A 254 20.12 1.17 2.31
C ASN A 254 20.00 2.40 1.40
N ALA A 255 18.82 3.01 1.40
CA ALA A 255 18.53 4.24 0.68
C ALA A 255 18.51 5.42 1.65
N PRO A 256 18.93 6.62 1.21
CA PRO A 256 18.72 7.82 2.00
C PRO A 256 17.24 8.06 2.25
N ASP A 257 16.93 8.63 3.43
CA ASP A 257 15.58 9.12 3.72
C ASP A 257 15.24 10.29 2.77
N ILE A 258 14.07 10.21 2.16
CA ILE A 258 13.55 11.22 1.24
C ILE A 258 12.27 11.88 1.74
N TYR A 259 11.88 11.64 2.99
CA TYR A 259 10.63 12.15 3.52
C TYR A 259 10.81 13.31 4.50
N PRO A 260 10.08 14.44 4.30
CA PRO A 260 9.21 14.72 3.16
C PRO A 260 10.01 15.13 1.91
N SER A 261 9.57 14.61 0.76
CA SER A 261 10.20 14.88 -0.53
C SER A 261 9.80 16.23 -1.11
N GLY A 262 10.64 16.75 -1.97
CA GLY A 262 10.41 18.03 -2.68
C GLY A 262 11.57 18.36 -3.61
N GLY A 263 11.47 19.51 -4.32
CA GLY A 263 12.46 19.94 -5.31
C GLY A 263 13.88 20.11 -4.77
N HIS A 264 14.04 20.29 -3.45
CA HIS A 264 15.34 20.41 -2.77
C HIS A 264 16.18 19.13 -2.81
N LEU A 265 15.55 17.96 -3.06
CA LEU A 265 16.25 16.66 -3.20
C LEU A 265 16.78 16.41 -4.63
N GLY A 266 16.53 17.32 -5.57
CA GLY A 266 17.01 17.19 -6.94
C GLY A 266 16.55 15.90 -7.64
N GLU A 267 17.50 15.18 -8.23
CA GLU A 267 17.24 13.95 -9.00
C GLU A 267 17.11 12.69 -8.11
N LEU A 268 17.50 12.76 -6.85
CA LEU A 268 17.59 11.59 -5.98
C LEU A 268 16.30 10.76 -5.90
N PRO A 269 15.10 11.33 -5.69
CA PRO A 269 13.87 10.53 -5.62
C PRO A 269 13.57 9.77 -6.92
N ALA A 270 13.88 10.35 -8.09
CA ALA A 270 13.69 9.70 -9.38
C ALA A 270 14.68 8.52 -9.58
N LEU A 271 15.95 8.71 -9.22
CA LEU A 271 16.96 7.65 -9.26
C LEU A 271 16.58 6.47 -8.36
N LEU A 272 16.12 6.75 -7.14
CA LEU A 272 15.64 5.71 -6.22
C LEU A 272 14.37 5.03 -6.75
N GLY A 273 13.48 5.76 -7.40
CA GLY A 273 12.29 5.20 -8.05
C GLY A 273 12.65 4.19 -9.14
N ARG A 274 13.57 4.55 -10.04
CA ARG A 274 14.09 3.64 -11.09
C ARG A 274 14.73 2.39 -10.50
N GLU A 275 15.52 2.51 -9.42
CA GLU A 275 16.14 1.35 -8.77
C GLU A 275 15.09 0.44 -8.12
N ARG A 276 13.98 0.97 -7.58
CA ARG A 276 12.87 0.14 -7.08
C ARG A 276 12.24 -0.71 -8.18
N VAL A 277 12.08 -0.16 -9.39
CA VAL A 277 11.60 -0.93 -10.55
C VAL A 277 12.60 -2.04 -10.92
N ARG A 278 13.91 -1.74 -10.87
CA ARG A 278 14.94 -2.76 -11.09
C ARG A 278 14.87 -3.87 -10.06
N ARG A 279 14.61 -3.57 -8.76
CA ARG A 279 14.36 -4.59 -7.72
C ARG A 279 13.12 -5.41 -8.02
N ALA A 280 12.07 -4.77 -8.54
CA ALA A 280 10.87 -5.50 -8.99
C ALA A 280 11.22 -6.48 -10.12
N ARG A 281 11.98 -6.08 -11.14
CA ARG A 281 12.44 -6.99 -12.22
C ARG A 281 13.18 -8.19 -11.65
N ILE A 282 14.16 -7.98 -10.74
CA ILE A 282 14.90 -9.07 -10.09
C ILE A 282 13.97 -10.02 -9.35
N GLY A 283 13.01 -9.47 -8.59
CA GLY A 283 12.04 -10.28 -7.85
C GLY A 283 11.13 -11.09 -8.78
N LEU A 284 10.64 -10.48 -9.86
CA LEU A 284 9.78 -11.15 -10.84
C LEU A 284 10.52 -12.23 -11.62
N ASP A 285 11.78 -12.01 -11.99
CA ASP A 285 12.62 -13.06 -12.62
C ASP A 285 12.76 -14.27 -11.71
N LEU A 286 12.92 -14.04 -10.42
CA LEU A 286 12.98 -15.12 -9.45
C LEU A 286 11.63 -15.80 -9.25
N LEU A 287 10.53 -15.04 -9.18
CA LEU A 287 9.18 -15.59 -9.09
C LEU A 287 8.90 -16.53 -10.26
N HIS A 288 9.13 -16.09 -11.48
CA HIS A 288 8.87 -16.91 -12.68
C HIS A 288 9.76 -18.15 -12.80
N ARG A 289 10.95 -18.15 -12.18
CA ARG A 289 11.79 -19.37 -12.08
C ARG A 289 11.25 -20.37 -11.06
N LEU A 290 10.68 -19.88 -9.96
CA LEU A 290 10.19 -20.71 -8.85
C LEU A 290 8.74 -21.15 -9.06
N ASP A 291 7.93 -20.31 -9.67
CA ASP A 291 6.52 -20.53 -10.00
C ASP A 291 6.22 -19.92 -11.39
N PRO A 292 6.46 -20.68 -12.48
CA PRO A 292 6.18 -20.22 -13.86
C PRO A 292 4.70 -19.95 -14.12
N ASP A 293 3.81 -20.55 -13.34
CA ASP A 293 2.35 -20.46 -13.51
C ASP A 293 1.73 -19.33 -12.68
N ALA A 294 2.53 -18.53 -11.97
CA ALA A 294 2.06 -17.39 -11.21
C ALA A 294 1.39 -16.33 -12.12
N VAL A 295 0.13 -16.00 -11.83
CA VAL A 295 -0.69 -15.11 -12.66
C VAL A 295 -0.72 -13.70 -12.10
N THR A 296 -0.32 -12.73 -12.93
CA THR A 296 -0.43 -11.28 -12.63
C THR A 296 -1.60 -10.65 -13.38
N SER A 297 -2.12 -9.54 -12.84
CA SER A 297 -3.12 -8.70 -13.50
C SER A 297 -2.54 -7.99 -14.73
N PRO A 298 -3.32 -7.72 -15.79
CA PRO A 298 -2.95 -6.74 -16.80
C PRO A 298 -3.04 -5.29 -16.26
N LEU A 299 -2.47 -4.32 -16.97
CA LEU A 299 -2.71 -2.91 -16.69
C LEU A 299 -4.20 -2.57 -16.85
N GLY A 300 -4.71 -1.67 -16.00
CA GLY A 300 -6.12 -1.28 -16.03
C GLY A 300 -7.09 -2.38 -15.56
N ALA A 301 -6.60 -3.43 -14.93
CA ALA A 301 -7.42 -4.54 -14.43
C ALA A 301 -8.53 -4.08 -13.48
N PRO A 302 -9.66 -4.81 -13.44
CA PRO A 302 -10.73 -4.54 -12.49
C PRO A 302 -10.24 -4.47 -11.04
N GLY A 303 -10.76 -3.52 -10.27
CA GLY A 303 -10.38 -3.30 -8.88
C GLY A 303 -9.09 -2.52 -8.67
N LEU A 304 -8.44 -2.00 -9.73
CA LEU A 304 -7.43 -0.96 -9.61
C LEU A 304 -8.10 0.41 -9.46
N ALA A 305 -7.66 1.19 -8.49
CA ALA A 305 -8.14 2.55 -8.26
C ALA A 305 -7.45 3.56 -9.19
N VAL A 306 -7.59 3.35 -10.50
CA VAL A 306 -7.03 4.24 -11.53
C VAL A 306 -7.71 5.60 -11.43
N PRO A 307 -6.96 6.71 -11.47
CA PRO A 307 -7.55 8.04 -11.43
C PRO A 307 -8.57 8.28 -12.55
N ALA A 308 -9.67 8.96 -12.22
CA ALA A 308 -10.70 9.37 -13.16
C ALA A 308 -10.60 10.87 -13.39
N VAL A 309 -10.02 11.27 -14.53
CA VAL A 309 -9.91 12.67 -14.94
C VAL A 309 -10.86 12.98 -16.07
N ALA A 310 -11.43 14.19 -16.05
CA ALA A 310 -12.33 14.61 -17.11
C ALA A 310 -11.57 14.67 -18.46
N GLY A 311 -12.07 13.93 -19.46
CA GLY A 311 -11.47 13.90 -20.80
C GLY A 311 -10.52 12.73 -21.10
N ALA A 312 -10.20 11.88 -20.15
CA ALA A 312 -9.52 10.60 -20.43
C ALA A 312 -10.55 9.60 -21.00
N ALA A 313 -10.34 9.14 -22.23
CA ALA A 313 -11.17 8.08 -22.82
C ALA A 313 -10.98 6.78 -21.99
N ARG A 314 -12.07 6.16 -21.60
CA ARG A 314 -12.08 4.81 -21.01
C ARG A 314 -11.96 3.76 -22.10
#